data_4e75b3acdea3db61a4e8b3371a2c3a29
#
_entry.id   4e75b3acdea3db61a4e8b3371a2c3a29
#
_cell.length_a   1.000
_cell.length_b   1.000
_cell.length_c   1.000
_cell.angle_alpha   90.00
_cell.angle_beta   90.00
_cell.angle_gamma   90.00
#
_symmetry.space_group_name_H-M   'P 1'
#
loop_
_entity.id
_entity.type
_entity.pdbx_description
1 polymer ?
#
loop_
_entity_poly.entity_id
_entity_poly.type
_entity_poly.pdbx_seq_one_letter_code
_entity_poly.pdbx_strand_id
1 'polypeptide(L)'
;TLGAKIYNVGTSPNGLNINKNCGSTFPKKIKSLVKKHKVDLGISLDGDADRIILCDEKGKIIDGDQIIAMLANRWKRKKILKGGVIGTLMSNYGLQNYFREQKTKFLRANVGDRYVKESMQKNRFNLGGEQSGHIILGKFATTGDGLLVALEVLFSMRKGKKASDLLNVFKPMPQILENILVRDKNIINELRCKKAIRKANKLMGRNGRLLVRKSGTEPKIRIMGESHNKNLIIKCIKIIKQSIKY
;
A
#
# COMPACT_ATOMS: atom_id res chain seq x y z
N THR A 1 26.79 -12.78 4.71
CA THR A 1 26.80 -13.23 6.12
C THR A 1 25.55 -14.03 6.51
N LEU A 2 24.39 -13.82 5.84
CA LEU A 2 23.15 -14.55 6.14
C LEU A 2 22.95 -15.80 5.25
N GLY A 3 23.94 -16.14 4.40
CA GLY A 3 23.92 -17.33 3.53
C GLY A 3 22.99 -17.22 2.30
N ALA A 4 22.49 -16.02 1.97
CA ALA A 4 21.65 -15.83 0.80
C ALA A 4 22.50 -15.64 -0.47
N LYS A 5 22.09 -16.30 -1.58
CA LYS A 5 22.60 -15.99 -2.92
C LYS A 5 21.85 -14.78 -3.47
N ILE A 6 22.59 -13.73 -3.83
CA ILE A 6 22.01 -12.44 -4.24
C ILE A 6 22.29 -12.17 -5.72
N TYR A 7 21.25 -11.74 -6.46
CA TYR A 7 21.34 -11.19 -7.82
C TYR A 7 21.05 -9.70 -7.75
N ASN A 8 22.06 -8.88 -7.89
CA ASN A 8 21.98 -7.43 -7.74
C ASN A 8 21.44 -6.73 -8.99
N VAL A 9 20.68 -5.66 -8.80
CA VAL A 9 20.13 -4.81 -9.86
C VAL A 9 20.14 -3.36 -9.40
N GLY A 10 20.61 -2.46 -10.29
CA GLY A 10 20.67 -1.02 -9.97
C GLY A 10 21.72 -0.67 -8.92
N THR A 11 22.84 -1.43 -8.88
CA THR A 11 23.91 -1.27 -7.88
C THR A 11 25.12 -0.47 -8.40
N SER A 12 24.98 0.23 -9.52
CA SER A 12 26.01 1.12 -10.07
C SER A 12 25.50 2.57 -10.11
N PRO A 13 25.39 3.24 -8.94
CA PRO A 13 24.90 4.62 -8.87
C PRO A 13 25.90 5.59 -9.51
N ASN A 14 25.40 6.59 -10.24
CA ASN A 14 26.21 7.65 -10.84
C ASN A 14 25.68 9.07 -10.51
N GLY A 15 24.79 9.20 -9.52
CA GLY A 15 24.16 10.45 -9.13
C GLY A 15 22.96 10.89 -9.98
N LEU A 16 22.78 10.29 -11.17
CA LEU A 16 21.73 10.68 -12.12
C LEU A 16 20.75 9.54 -12.45
N ASN A 17 21.04 8.33 -12.00
CA ASN A 17 20.28 7.12 -12.35
C ASN A 17 19.44 6.55 -11.20
N ILE A 18 19.17 7.33 -10.16
CA ILE A 18 18.30 6.91 -9.05
C ILE A 18 16.93 6.48 -9.56
N ASN A 19 16.44 5.31 -9.14
CA ASN A 19 15.16 4.72 -9.55
C ASN A 19 14.99 4.52 -11.09
N LYS A 20 16.03 4.67 -11.89
CA LYS A 20 15.94 4.55 -13.34
C LYS A 20 15.68 3.10 -13.75
N ASN A 21 14.45 2.82 -14.17
CA ASN A 21 13.98 1.48 -14.59
C ASN A 21 14.19 0.37 -13.55
N CYS A 22 14.25 0.71 -12.27
CA CYS A 22 14.40 -0.25 -11.15
C CYS A 22 13.77 0.31 -9.87
N GLY A 23 13.88 -0.45 -8.78
CA GLY A 23 13.38 -0.05 -7.46
C GLY A 23 11.88 -0.25 -7.27
N SER A 24 11.38 0.20 -6.12
CA SER A 24 9.99 0.01 -5.69
C SER A 24 8.98 0.73 -6.58
N THR A 25 9.40 1.80 -7.25
CA THR A 25 8.59 2.58 -8.18
C THR A 25 8.49 1.95 -9.58
N PHE A 26 9.34 0.96 -9.90
CA PHE A 26 9.35 0.24 -11.18
C PHE A 26 9.36 -1.29 -11.00
N PRO A 27 8.28 -1.87 -10.45
CA PRO A 27 8.24 -3.29 -10.03
C PRO A 27 8.26 -4.29 -11.20
N LYS A 28 8.09 -3.84 -12.45
CA LYS A 28 8.16 -4.73 -13.63
C LYS A 28 9.53 -5.41 -13.78
N LYS A 29 10.61 -4.70 -13.42
CA LYS A 29 11.97 -5.21 -13.51
C LYS A 29 12.19 -6.40 -12.59
N ILE A 30 11.80 -6.28 -11.31
CA ILE A 30 11.99 -7.36 -10.33
C ILE A 30 11.21 -8.60 -10.71
N LYS A 31 9.98 -8.45 -11.24
CA LYS A 31 9.17 -9.58 -11.71
C LYS A 31 9.85 -10.40 -12.79
N SER A 32 10.48 -9.75 -13.77
CA SER A 32 11.20 -10.44 -14.85
C SER A 32 12.43 -11.18 -14.33
N LEU A 33 13.15 -10.58 -13.37
CA LEU A 33 14.37 -11.17 -12.79
C LEU A 33 14.08 -12.34 -11.87
N VAL A 34 13.04 -12.25 -11.07
CA VAL A 34 12.57 -13.39 -10.23
C VAL A 34 12.32 -14.61 -11.08
N LYS A 35 11.59 -14.45 -12.20
CA LYS A 35 11.30 -15.55 -13.12
C LYS A 35 12.56 -16.06 -13.84
N LYS A 36 13.43 -15.14 -14.31
CA LYS A 36 14.67 -15.48 -15.01
C LYS A 36 15.61 -16.31 -14.14
N HIS A 37 15.83 -15.89 -12.90
CA HIS A 37 16.82 -16.50 -11.99
C HIS A 37 16.20 -17.52 -11.04
N LYS A 38 14.87 -17.73 -11.10
CA LYS A 38 14.14 -18.69 -10.25
C LYS A 38 14.46 -18.52 -8.76
N VAL A 39 14.47 -17.26 -8.30
CA VAL A 39 14.79 -16.90 -6.92
C VAL A 39 13.58 -17.03 -6.01
N ASP A 40 13.81 -17.23 -4.71
CA ASP A 40 12.74 -17.39 -3.71
C ASP A 40 12.00 -16.12 -3.41
N LEU A 41 12.66 -14.95 -3.54
CA LEU A 41 12.09 -13.63 -3.24
C LEU A 41 12.80 -12.54 -4.04
N GLY A 42 12.04 -11.66 -4.64
CA GLY A 42 12.52 -10.39 -5.17
C GLY A 42 12.29 -9.25 -4.19
N ILE A 43 13.30 -8.41 -3.99
CA ILE A 43 13.27 -7.24 -3.10
C ILE A 43 13.57 -6.00 -3.93
N SER A 44 12.68 -5.01 -3.89
CA SER A 44 12.88 -3.70 -4.55
C SER A 44 12.76 -2.59 -3.53
N LEU A 45 13.81 -1.82 -3.39
CA LEU A 45 13.85 -0.60 -2.58
C LEU A 45 13.75 0.64 -3.49
N ASP A 46 13.38 1.79 -2.99
CA ASP A 46 13.53 3.06 -3.69
C ASP A 46 14.89 3.73 -3.38
N GLY A 47 15.04 4.97 -3.81
CA GLY A 47 16.35 5.62 -3.83
C GLY A 47 16.98 5.87 -2.47
N ASP A 48 16.18 6.09 -1.44
CA ASP A 48 16.59 6.27 -0.04
C ASP A 48 16.27 5.06 0.84
N ALA A 49 15.76 3.97 0.21
CA ALA A 49 15.46 2.68 0.83
C ALA A 49 14.44 2.74 1.98
N ASP A 50 13.61 3.78 2.03
CA ASP A 50 12.54 3.93 3.01
C ASP A 50 11.28 3.12 2.65
N ARG A 51 11.18 2.68 1.38
CA ARG A 51 10.08 1.89 0.81
C ARG A 51 10.56 0.56 0.27
N ILE A 52 9.66 -0.43 0.35
CA ILE A 52 9.89 -1.77 -0.17
C ILE A 52 8.68 -2.30 -0.93
N ILE A 53 8.94 -2.89 -2.08
CA ILE A 53 8.02 -3.75 -2.82
C ILE A 53 8.69 -5.12 -2.97
N LEU A 54 7.91 -6.17 -2.78
CA LEU A 54 8.41 -7.54 -2.92
C LEU A 54 7.84 -8.21 -4.18
N CYS A 55 8.48 -9.30 -4.58
CA CYS A 55 7.97 -10.18 -5.62
C CYS A 55 8.16 -11.62 -5.16
N ASP A 56 7.08 -12.40 -5.11
CA ASP A 56 7.17 -13.82 -4.76
C ASP A 56 7.81 -14.66 -5.88
N GLU A 57 8.14 -15.90 -5.58
CA GLU A 57 8.79 -16.84 -6.52
C GLU A 57 7.92 -17.15 -7.76
N LYS A 58 6.61 -16.85 -7.71
CA LYS A 58 5.69 -16.98 -8.85
C LYS A 58 5.65 -15.74 -9.73
N GLY A 59 6.36 -14.67 -9.33
CA GLY A 59 6.40 -13.40 -10.04
C GLY A 59 5.20 -12.48 -9.73
N LYS A 60 4.50 -12.70 -8.62
CA LYS A 60 3.45 -11.79 -8.14
C LYS A 60 4.08 -10.65 -7.37
N ILE A 61 3.73 -9.43 -7.72
CA ILE A 61 4.13 -8.23 -6.97
C ILE A 61 3.33 -8.14 -5.68
N ILE A 62 4.02 -7.90 -4.59
CA ILE A 62 3.49 -7.80 -3.23
C ILE A 62 3.69 -6.37 -2.76
N ASP A 63 2.60 -5.67 -2.52
CA ASP A 63 2.58 -4.29 -2.05
C ASP A 63 2.70 -4.17 -0.53
N GLY A 64 2.81 -2.93 -0.04
CA GLY A 64 2.94 -2.66 1.39
C GLY A 64 1.79 -3.18 2.23
N ASP A 65 0.57 -3.20 1.70
CA ASP A 65 -0.59 -3.70 2.45
C ASP A 65 -0.49 -5.20 2.77
N GLN A 66 -0.01 -6.02 1.82
CA GLN A 66 0.24 -7.45 2.05
C GLN A 66 1.38 -7.67 3.05
N ILE A 67 2.45 -6.87 2.93
CA ILE A 67 3.60 -6.94 3.84
C ILE A 67 3.17 -6.56 5.26
N ILE A 68 2.42 -5.48 5.44
CA ILE A 68 1.87 -5.05 6.73
C ILE A 68 0.97 -6.13 7.34
N ALA A 69 0.11 -6.76 6.54
CA ALA A 69 -0.75 -7.85 7.02
C ALA A 69 0.06 -9.06 7.52
N MET A 70 1.09 -9.45 6.77
CA MET A 70 2.01 -10.54 7.15
C MET A 70 2.75 -10.22 8.45
N LEU A 71 3.31 -9.01 8.54
CA LEU A 71 4.04 -8.55 9.72
C LEU A 71 3.14 -8.49 10.95
N ALA A 72 1.91 -7.97 10.82
CA ALA A 72 0.93 -7.93 11.90
C ALA A 72 0.62 -9.33 12.44
N ASN A 73 0.40 -10.31 11.55
CA ASN A 73 0.17 -11.70 11.93
C ASN A 73 1.37 -12.29 12.68
N ARG A 74 2.56 -12.07 12.16
CA ARG A 74 3.79 -12.53 12.79
C ARG A 74 3.96 -11.92 14.18
N TRP A 75 3.79 -10.60 14.28
CA TRP A 75 3.97 -9.89 15.54
C TRP A 75 2.88 -10.22 16.57
N LYS A 76 1.63 -10.46 16.11
CA LYS A 76 0.56 -10.93 16.98
C LYS A 76 0.87 -12.29 17.58
N ARG A 77 1.34 -13.26 16.74
CA ARG A 77 1.75 -14.59 17.21
C ARG A 77 2.94 -14.54 18.18
N LYS A 78 3.86 -13.61 17.96
CA LYS A 78 5.01 -13.39 18.85
C LYS A 78 4.68 -12.53 20.08
N LYS A 79 3.44 -12.07 20.23
CA LYS A 79 3.00 -11.15 21.30
C LYS A 79 3.78 -9.83 21.38
N ILE A 80 4.28 -9.34 20.22
CA ILE A 80 5.01 -8.08 20.11
C ILE A 80 4.22 -6.97 19.42
N LEU A 81 3.08 -7.28 18.78
CA LEU A 81 2.18 -6.27 18.24
C LEU A 81 1.51 -5.51 19.39
N LYS A 82 1.68 -4.19 19.42
CA LYS A 82 1.08 -3.31 20.42
C LYS A 82 -0.09 -2.54 19.79
N GLY A 83 -1.26 -2.62 20.44
CA GLY A 83 -2.47 -1.86 20.11
C GLY A 83 -3.15 -2.32 18.80
N GLY A 84 -2.50 -2.13 17.68
CA GLY A 84 -3.05 -2.46 16.36
C GLY A 84 -2.13 -2.01 15.22
N VAL A 85 -2.72 -1.72 14.06
CA VAL A 85 -2.00 -1.33 12.84
C VAL A 85 -2.53 0.00 12.33
N ILE A 86 -1.63 0.89 11.91
CA ILE A 86 -1.96 2.11 11.19
C ILE A 86 -1.72 1.88 9.70
N GLY A 87 -2.78 2.06 8.89
CA GLY A 87 -2.66 2.22 7.45
C GLY A 87 -2.96 3.65 7.02
N THR A 88 -3.11 3.88 5.72
CA THR A 88 -3.54 5.19 5.22
C THR A 88 -4.92 5.14 4.55
N LEU A 89 -5.41 6.30 4.15
CA LEU A 89 -6.63 6.39 3.33
C LEU A 89 -6.49 5.61 2.01
N MET A 90 -5.26 5.33 1.55
CA MET A 90 -5.00 4.57 0.33
C MET A 90 -4.90 3.07 0.54
N SER A 91 -4.71 2.59 1.77
CA SER A 91 -4.68 1.14 2.07
C SER A 91 -5.94 0.45 1.56
N ASN A 92 -5.78 -0.72 0.94
CA ASN A 92 -6.85 -1.48 0.32
C ASN A 92 -7.98 -1.82 1.31
N TYR A 93 -9.22 -1.79 0.86
CA TYR A 93 -10.36 -2.12 1.73
C TYR A 93 -10.37 -3.60 2.13
N GLY A 94 -9.78 -4.46 1.30
CA GLY A 94 -9.56 -5.86 1.65
C GLY A 94 -8.67 -6.03 2.89
N LEU A 95 -7.64 -5.18 3.06
CA LEU A 95 -6.80 -5.16 4.27
C LEU A 95 -7.63 -4.83 5.53
N GLN A 96 -8.49 -3.82 5.44
CA GLN A 96 -9.37 -3.45 6.57
C GLN A 96 -10.32 -4.59 6.94
N ASN A 97 -10.93 -5.25 5.95
CA ASN A 97 -11.80 -6.40 6.17
C ASN A 97 -11.03 -7.55 6.83
N TYR A 98 -9.85 -7.84 6.31
CA TYR A 98 -8.95 -8.85 6.87
C TYR A 98 -8.65 -8.59 8.36
N PHE A 99 -8.23 -7.38 8.72
CA PHE A 99 -7.95 -7.06 10.12
C PHE A 99 -9.20 -7.12 11.01
N ARG A 100 -10.38 -6.77 10.49
CA ARG A 100 -11.65 -6.92 11.21
C ARG A 100 -11.93 -8.40 11.52
N GLU A 101 -11.76 -9.30 10.55
CA GLU A 101 -11.92 -10.75 10.73
C GLU A 101 -10.91 -11.30 11.73
N GLN A 102 -9.66 -10.81 11.66
CA GLN A 102 -8.60 -11.20 12.60
C GLN A 102 -8.74 -10.55 14.00
N LYS A 103 -9.79 -9.78 14.26
CA LYS A 103 -9.99 -9.01 15.51
C LYS A 103 -8.74 -8.18 15.87
N THR A 104 -8.13 -7.56 14.86
CA THR A 104 -6.97 -6.68 15.01
C THR A 104 -7.41 -5.25 14.72
N LYS A 105 -7.13 -4.33 15.64
CA LYS A 105 -7.50 -2.92 15.48
C LYS A 105 -6.72 -2.33 14.29
N PHE A 106 -7.45 -1.71 13.37
CA PHE A 106 -6.89 -1.05 12.19
C PHE A 106 -7.43 0.37 12.10
N LEU A 107 -6.53 1.35 12.03
CA LEU A 107 -6.87 2.75 11.89
C LEU A 107 -6.25 3.31 10.61
N ARG A 108 -6.89 4.33 10.04
CA ARG A 108 -6.41 5.00 8.84
C ARG A 108 -5.92 6.41 9.17
N ALA A 109 -4.68 6.69 8.82
CA ALA A 109 -4.13 8.05 8.81
C ALA A 109 -4.33 8.71 7.43
N ASN A 110 -4.07 9.99 7.32
CA ASN A 110 -3.88 10.66 6.04
C ASN A 110 -2.69 10.05 5.29
N VAL A 111 -2.63 10.26 3.98
CA VAL A 111 -1.52 9.80 3.13
C VAL A 111 -0.27 10.60 3.45
N GLY A 112 0.82 9.92 3.71
CA GLY A 112 2.14 10.46 4.06
C GLY A 112 2.69 9.80 5.33
N ASP A 113 3.97 9.51 5.30
CA ASP A 113 4.75 8.86 6.36
C ASP A 113 4.62 9.56 7.72
N ARG A 114 4.69 10.89 7.71
CA ARG A 114 4.48 11.74 8.88
C ARG A 114 3.14 11.45 9.57
N TYR A 115 2.04 11.38 8.80
CA TYR A 115 0.70 11.13 9.38
C TYR A 115 0.57 9.72 9.94
N VAL A 116 1.23 8.74 9.30
CA VAL A 116 1.30 7.37 9.82
C VAL A 116 2.03 7.36 11.15
N LYS A 117 3.22 7.99 11.23
CA LYS A 117 4.02 8.09 12.44
C LYS A 117 3.28 8.78 13.59
N GLU A 118 2.71 9.97 13.32
CA GLU A 118 1.90 10.71 14.31
C GLU A 118 0.72 9.87 14.84
N SER A 119 0.03 9.15 13.94
CA SER A 119 -1.09 8.29 14.32
C SER A 119 -0.62 7.08 15.15
N MET A 120 0.54 6.48 14.83
CA MET A 120 1.15 5.41 15.61
C MET A 120 1.46 5.88 17.04
N GLN A 121 2.10 7.03 17.19
CA GLN A 121 2.44 7.62 18.48
C GLN A 121 1.19 7.92 19.33
N LYS A 122 0.22 8.62 18.73
CA LYS A 122 -1.06 8.98 19.40
C LYS A 122 -1.81 7.76 19.91
N ASN A 123 -1.82 6.67 19.16
CA ASN A 123 -2.55 5.45 19.51
C ASN A 123 -1.68 4.41 20.25
N ARG A 124 -0.40 4.69 20.46
CA ARG A 124 0.59 3.75 21.03
C ARG A 124 0.68 2.42 20.26
N PHE A 125 0.58 2.50 18.91
CA PHE A 125 0.76 1.37 18.02
C PHE A 125 2.21 1.29 17.58
N ASN A 126 2.71 0.08 17.34
CA ASN A 126 4.10 -0.13 16.93
C ASN A 126 4.27 -0.68 15.50
N LEU A 127 3.19 -0.77 14.73
CA LEU A 127 3.22 -1.16 13.33
C LEU A 127 2.32 -0.23 12.53
N GLY A 128 2.84 0.33 11.46
CA GLY A 128 2.09 1.14 10.52
C GLY A 128 2.79 1.24 9.17
N GLY A 129 2.09 1.74 8.17
CA GLY A 129 2.67 1.98 6.86
C GLY A 129 1.66 2.27 5.77
N GLU A 130 2.17 2.27 4.55
CA GLU A 130 1.44 2.62 3.34
C GLU A 130 1.48 1.49 2.32
N GLN A 131 0.48 1.45 1.44
CA GLN A 131 0.45 0.53 0.30
C GLN A 131 1.68 0.70 -0.61
N SER A 132 2.24 1.91 -0.68
CA SER A 132 3.47 2.23 -1.42
C SER A 132 4.72 1.50 -0.92
N GLY A 133 4.65 0.85 0.24
CA GLY A 133 5.76 0.10 0.83
C GLY A 133 6.55 0.85 1.90
N HIS A 134 6.19 2.09 2.25
CA HIS A 134 6.75 2.76 3.42
C HIS A 134 6.17 2.13 4.68
N ILE A 135 6.97 1.35 5.41
CA ILE A 135 6.52 0.57 6.57
C ILE A 135 7.38 0.88 7.78
N ILE A 136 6.73 1.27 8.88
CA ILE A 136 7.37 1.63 10.14
C ILE A 136 7.23 0.47 11.13
N LEU A 137 8.36 -0.11 11.48
CA LEU A 137 8.48 -1.14 12.51
C LEU A 137 8.88 -0.49 13.84
N GLY A 138 7.94 0.14 14.54
CA GLY A 138 8.16 1.00 15.69
C GLY A 138 8.82 0.33 16.91
N LYS A 139 9.08 -0.97 16.86
CA LYS A 139 9.95 -1.68 17.82
C LYS A 139 11.44 -1.42 17.53
N PHE A 140 11.79 -1.14 16.27
CA PHE A 140 13.17 -1.10 15.80
C PHE A 140 13.57 0.26 15.22
N ALA A 141 12.62 0.96 14.56
CA ALA A 141 12.88 2.22 13.88
C ALA A 141 11.72 3.21 14.07
N THR A 142 12.02 4.50 13.97
CA THR A 142 11.02 5.59 14.08
C THR A 142 10.51 6.08 12.72
N THR A 143 11.02 5.52 11.64
CA THR A 143 10.67 5.83 10.24
C THR A 143 10.58 4.55 9.42
N GLY A 144 10.19 4.63 8.15
CA GLY A 144 10.24 3.52 7.23
C GLY A 144 11.67 3.06 6.99
N ASP A 145 11.86 1.74 6.91
CA ASP A 145 13.14 1.09 6.60
C ASP A 145 12.84 -0.17 5.79
N GLY A 146 13.04 -0.06 4.47
CA GLY A 146 12.76 -1.16 3.55
C GLY A 146 13.68 -2.36 3.75
N LEU A 147 14.94 -2.14 4.13
CA LEU A 147 15.88 -3.24 4.38
C LEU A 147 15.51 -4.01 5.65
N LEU A 148 15.15 -3.30 6.72
CA LEU A 148 14.67 -3.91 7.95
C LEU A 148 13.41 -4.74 7.72
N VAL A 149 12.47 -4.22 6.93
CA VAL A 149 11.25 -4.95 6.53
C VAL A 149 11.60 -6.19 5.71
N ALA A 150 12.55 -6.10 4.76
CA ALA A 150 13.03 -7.24 3.99
C ALA A 150 13.59 -8.34 4.89
N LEU A 151 14.40 -7.98 5.87
CA LEU A 151 14.96 -8.92 6.84
C LEU A 151 13.88 -9.62 7.67
N GLU A 152 12.87 -8.90 8.16
CA GLU A 152 11.72 -9.49 8.88
C GLU A 152 10.95 -10.49 8.01
N VAL A 153 10.80 -10.22 6.70
CA VAL A 153 10.20 -11.14 5.75
C VAL A 153 11.08 -12.39 5.55
N LEU A 154 12.37 -12.21 5.25
CA LEU A 154 13.32 -13.30 5.05
C LEU A 154 13.40 -14.22 6.28
N PHE A 155 13.46 -13.64 7.49
CA PHE A 155 13.40 -14.43 8.73
C PHE A 155 12.06 -15.15 8.92
N SER A 156 11.00 -14.74 8.26
CA SER A 156 9.72 -15.43 8.28
C SER A 156 9.67 -16.60 7.29
N MET A 157 10.48 -16.57 6.23
CA MET A 157 10.61 -17.63 5.23
C MET A 157 11.47 -18.81 5.68
N ARG A 158 12.17 -18.69 6.82
CA ARG A 158 12.96 -19.80 7.38
C ARG A 158 12.10 -21.07 7.49
N LYS A 159 12.74 -22.23 7.40
CA LYS A 159 12.11 -23.57 7.40
C LYS A 159 11.38 -23.90 6.10
N GLY A 160 11.86 -23.42 4.95
CA GLY A 160 11.37 -23.79 3.62
C GLY A 160 10.00 -23.19 3.24
N LYS A 161 9.53 -22.16 3.94
CA LYS A 161 8.29 -21.48 3.56
C LYS A 161 8.49 -20.66 2.29
N LYS A 162 7.63 -20.83 1.30
CA LYS A 162 7.63 -20.04 0.07
C LYS A 162 7.11 -18.63 0.34
N ALA A 163 7.63 -17.66 -0.40
CA ALA A 163 7.18 -16.28 -0.31
C ALA A 163 5.69 -16.15 -0.66
N SER A 164 5.22 -16.89 -1.68
CA SER A 164 3.81 -16.90 -2.07
C SER A 164 2.85 -17.36 -0.98
N ASP A 165 3.28 -18.31 -0.13
CA ASP A 165 2.44 -18.81 0.96
C ASP A 165 2.40 -17.83 2.14
N LEU A 166 3.49 -17.07 2.30
CA LEU A 166 3.64 -16.14 3.41
C LEU A 166 2.99 -14.77 3.12
N LEU A 167 3.10 -14.29 1.87
CA LEU A 167 2.79 -12.91 1.49
C LEU A 167 1.42 -12.73 0.80
N ASN A 168 0.68 -13.80 0.53
CA ASN A 168 -0.70 -13.75 0.04
C ASN A 168 -1.69 -13.82 1.21
N VAL A 169 -1.68 -12.81 2.07
CA VAL A 169 -2.36 -12.82 3.37
C VAL A 169 -3.86 -12.60 3.24
N PHE A 170 -4.26 -11.71 2.34
CA PHE A 170 -5.67 -11.40 2.08
C PHE A 170 -5.92 -11.20 0.58
N LYS A 171 -7.18 -11.33 0.15
CA LYS A 171 -7.60 -11.03 -1.22
C LYS A 171 -7.83 -9.52 -1.37
N PRO A 172 -7.02 -8.81 -2.16
CA PRO A 172 -7.24 -7.39 -2.39
C PRO A 172 -8.60 -7.13 -3.03
N MET A 173 -9.27 -6.09 -2.59
CA MET A 173 -10.49 -5.63 -3.23
C MET A 173 -10.14 -4.90 -4.54
N PRO A 174 -10.83 -5.19 -5.65
CA PRO A 174 -10.65 -4.43 -6.89
C PRO A 174 -10.77 -2.93 -6.65
N GLN A 175 -9.80 -2.18 -7.19
CA GLN A 175 -9.67 -0.74 -7.02
C GLN A 175 -9.56 -0.07 -8.39
N ILE A 176 -10.25 1.06 -8.55
CA ILE A 176 -10.13 1.93 -9.71
C ILE A 176 -9.80 3.34 -9.20
N LEU A 177 -8.73 3.92 -9.74
CA LEU A 177 -8.30 5.28 -9.47
C LEU A 177 -8.41 6.11 -10.73
N GLU A 178 -9.19 7.19 -10.69
CA GLU A 178 -9.22 8.21 -11.74
C GLU A 178 -8.66 9.54 -11.24
N ASN A 179 -7.87 10.20 -12.09
CA ASN A 179 -7.34 11.53 -11.87
C ASN A 179 -8.03 12.48 -12.86
N ILE A 180 -8.67 13.52 -12.33
CA ILE A 180 -9.36 14.53 -13.12
C ILE A 180 -8.59 15.83 -13.03
N LEU A 181 -8.09 16.32 -14.16
CA LEU A 181 -7.49 17.65 -14.24
C LEU A 181 -8.57 18.72 -14.03
N VAL A 182 -8.28 19.68 -13.19
CA VAL A 182 -9.19 20.80 -12.87
C VAL A 182 -8.40 22.12 -12.80
N ARG A 183 -9.04 23.21 -13.16
CA ARG A 183 -8.45 24.55 -12.98
C ARG A 183 -8.41 24.94 -11.49
N ASP A 184 -9.50 24.68 -10.77
CA ASP A 184 -9.59 24.90 -9.33
C ASP A 184 -9.97 23.59 -8.60
N LYS A 185 -9.12 23.18 -7.67
CA LYS A 185 -9.36 22.00 -6.81
C LYS A 185 -10.51 22.20 -5.83
N ASN A 186 -10.94 23.45 -5.59
CA ASN A 186 -12.04 23.76 -4.67
C ASN A 186 -13.40 23.38 -5.22
N ILE A 187 -13.52 23.09 -6.52
CA ILE A 187 -14.75 22.60 -7.16
C ILE A 187 -15.40 21.43 -6.39
N ILE A 188 -14.62 20.58 -5.72
CA ILE A 188 -15.17 19.50 -4.90
C ILE A 188 -15.99 19.98 -3.70
N ASN A 189 -15.83 21.23 -3.31
CA ASN A 189 -16.57 21.85 -2.20
C ASN A 189 -17.90 22.45 -2.65
N GLU A 190 -18.12 22.60 -3.95
CA GLU A 190 -19.38 23.08 -4.51
C GLU A 190 -20.53 22.13 -4.19
N LEU A 191 -21.75 22.72 -4.05
CA LEU A 191 -22.94 21.97 -3.67
C LEU A 191 -23.24 20.81 -4.64
N ARG A 192 -23.06 21.04 -5.95
CA ARG A 192 -23.26 19.99 -6.98
C ARG A 192 -22.31 18.82 -6.79
N CYS A 193 -21.02 19.06 -6.53
CA CYS A 193 -20.04 18.01 -6.31
C CYS A 193 -20.31 17.26 -4.99
N LYS A 194 -20.62 17.99 -3.92
CA LYS A 194 -20.99 17.38 -2.63
C LYS A 194 -22.23 16.49 -2.76
N LYS A 195 -23.27 16.93 -3.50
CA LYS A 195 -24.47 16.12 -3.79
C LYS A 195 -24.11 14.86 -4.59
N ALA A 196 -23.28 14.98 -5.63
CA ALA A 196 -22.83 13.85 -6.44
C ALA A 196 -22.02 12.84 -5.62
N ILE A 197 -21.09 13.30 -4.77
CA ILE A 197 -20.32 12.45 -3.88
C ILE A 197 -21.23 11.72 -2.89
N ARG A 198 -22.21 12.40 -2.29
CA ARG A 198 -23.19 11.77 -1.38
C ARG A 198 -24.03 10.71 -2.12
N LYS A 199 -24.50 11.02 -3.34
CA LYS A 199 -25.25 10.07 -4.19
C LYS A 199 -24.43 8.83 -4.51
N ALA A 200 -23.16 9.01 -4.92
CA ALA A 200 -22.26 7.92 -5.22
C ALA A 200 -21.93 7.07 -3.97
N ASN A 201 -21.71 7.69 -2.80
CA ASN A 201 -21.50 6.97 -1.55
C ASN A 201 -22.75 6.17 -1.12
N LYS A 202 -23.96 6.73 -1.28
CA LYS A 202 -25.22 6.01 -1.01
C LYS A 202 -25.38 4.81 -1.95
N LEU A 203 -25.03 4.96 -3.24
CA LEU A 203 -25.07 3.88 -4.22
C LEU A 203 -24.03 2.79 -3.90
N MET A 204 -22.81 3.17 -3.48
CA MET A 204 -21.76 2.24 -3.08
C MET A 204 -22.17 1.43 -1.84
N GLY A 205 -22.78 2.10 -0.88
CA GLY A 205 -23.28 1.49 0.37
C GLY A 205 -22.21 0.69 1.09
N ARG A 206 -22.57 -0.52 1.54
CA ARG A 206 -21.67 -1.46 2.22
C ARG A 206 -20.84 -2.33 1.25
N ASN A 207 -21.07 -2.22 -0.05
CA ASN A 207 -20.44 -3.05 -1.09
C ASN A 207 -19.03 -2.58 -1.48
N GLY A 208 -18.57 -1.48 -0.89
CA GLY A 208 -17.26 -0.93 -1.20
C GLY A 208 -17.00 0.41 -0.53
N ARG A 209 -16.04 1.15 -1.09
CA ARG A 209 -15.62 2.45 -0.57
C ARG A 209 -15.31 3.41 -1.72
N LEU A 210 -15.59 4.68 -1.50
CA LEU A 210 -15.16 5.78 -2.35
C LEU A 210 -14.28 6.74 -1.56
N LEU A 211 -13.23 7.23 -2.20
CA LEU A 211 -12.38 8.29 -1.69
C LEU A 211 -12.23 9.37 -2.76
N VAL A 212 -12.64 10.59 -2.44
CA VAL A 212 -12.48 11.75 -3.32
C VAL A 212 -11.61 12.77 -2.61
N ARG A 213 -10.47 13.15 -3.22
CA ARG A 213 -9.54 14.08 -2.60
C ARG A 213 -8.84 14.98 -3.61
N LYS A 214 -8.40 16.13 -3.17
CA LYS A 214 -7.48 17.00 -3.90
C LYS A 214 -6.09 16.35 -3.97
N SER A 215 -5.38 16.48 -5.09
CA SER A 215 -3.96 16.21 -5.14
C SER A 215 -3.21 17.31 -4.39
N GLY A 216 -2.20 16.95 -3.60
CA GLY A 216 -1.35 17.93 -2.89
C GLY A 216 -0.54 18.78 -3.85
N THR A 217 0.10 18.14 -4.83
CA THR A 217 1.12 18.76 -5.70
C THR A 217 0.60 19.12 -7.09
N GLU A 218 -0.47 18.51 -7.58
CA GLU A 218 -0.95 18.66 -8.96
C GLU A 218 -2.35 19.29 -9.00
N PRO A 219 -2.74 19.97 -10.08
CA PRO A 219 -4.08 20.52 -10.29
C PRO A 219 -5.08 19.41 -10.68
N LYS A 220 -5.24 18.43 -9.78
CA LYS A 220 -6.07 17.23 -10.00
C LYS A 220 -6.93 16.92 -8.80
N ILE A 221 -8.12 16.37 -9.09
CA ILE A 221 -8.95 15.65 -8.13
C ILE A 221 -8.76 14.17 -8.38
N ARG A 222 -8.50 13.42 -7.32
CA ARG A 222 -8.34 11.97 -7.35
C ARG A 222 -9.60 11.32 -6.80
N ILE A 223 -10.19 10.42 -7.60
CA ILE A 223 -11.35 9.61 -7.22
C ILE A 223 -10.93 8.17 -7.22
N MET A 224 -11.01 7.53 -6.07
CA MET A 224 -10.73 6.12 -5.91
C MET A 224 -12.01 5.39 -5.50
N GLY A 225 -12.33 4.29 -6.18
CA GLY A 225 -13.40 3.38 -5.81
C GLY A 225 -12.87 1.98 -5.58
N GLU A 226 -13.39 1.30 -4.57
CA GLU A 226 -13.06 -0.09 -4.23
C GLU A 226 -14.34 -0.88 -4.02
N SER A 227 -14.50 -1.99 -4.74
CA SER A 227 -15.63 -2.93 -4.61
C SER A 227 -15.33 -4.23 -5.35
N HIS A 228 -15.94 -5.34 -4.96
CA HIS A 228 -15.95 -6.56 -5.77
C HIS A 228 -16.72 -6.38 -7.08
N ASN A 229 -17.69 -5.45 -7.12
CA ASN A 229 -18.43 -5.11 -8.33
C ASN A 229 -17.77 -3.93 -9.05
N LYS A 230 -16.98 -4.22 -10.08
CA LYS A 230 -16.30 -3.21 -10.90
C LYS A 230 -17.26 -2.23 -11.58
N ASN A 231 -18.42 -2.71 -12.04
CA ASN A 231 -19.41 -1.87 -12.70
C ASN A 231 -19.99 -0.84 -11.72
N LEU A 232 -20.16 -1.21 -10.46
CA LEU A 232 -20.58 -0.28 -9.41
C LEU A 232 -19.52 0.82 -9.19
N ILE A 233 -18.24 0.47 -9.16
CA ILE A 233 -17.16 1.46 -9.04
C ILE A 233 -17.23 2.46 -10.21
N ILE A 234 -17.28 1.95 -11.44
CA ILE A 234 -17.34 2.78 -12.66
C ILE A 234 -18.54 3.71 -12.62
N LYS A 235 -19.73 3.21 -12.25
CA LYS A 235 -20.95 4.00 -12.12
C LYS A 235 -20.81 5.13 -11.09
N CYS A 236 -20.25 4.83 -9.93
CA CYS A 236 -20.02 5.81 -8.87
C CYS A 236 -18.99 6.89 -9.30
N ILE A 237 -17.88 6.48 -9.91
CA ILE A 237 -16.87 7.42 -10.42
C ILE A 237 -17.49 8.31 -11.52
N LYS A 238 -18.29 7.76 -12.43
CA LYS A 238 -18.96 8.53 -13.49
C LYS A 238 -19.87 9.61 -12.92
N ILE A 239 -20.66 9.31 -11.89
CA ILE A 239 -21.54 10.28 -11.21
C ILE A 239 -20.72 11.47 -10.68
N ILE A 240 -19.59 11.19 -10.00
CA ILE A 240 -18.72 12.23 -9.42
C ILE A 240 -18.04 13.02 -10.53
N LYS A 241 -17.49 12.34 -11.54
CA LYS A 241 -16.77 12.95 -12.67
C LYS A 241 -17.65 13.93 -13.47
N GLN A 242 -18.90 13.58 -13.69
CA GLN A 242 -19.87 14.46 -14.36
C GLN A 242 -20.10 15.76 -13.59
N SER A 243 -20.08 15.74 -12.26
CA SER A 243 -20.27 16.95 -11.44
C SER A 243 -19.04 17.87 -11.41
N ILE A 244 -17.87 17.37 -11.79
CA ILE A 244 -16.60 18.13 -11.80
C ILE A 244 -16.37 18.83 -13.16
N LYS A 245 -16.89 18.24 -14.26
CA LYS A 245 -16.61 18.70 -15.63
C LYS A 245 -17.45 19.91 -16.10
N TYR A 246 -18.35 20.43 -15.28
CA TYR A 246 -19.21 21.59 -15.63
C TYR A 246 -18.86 22.80 -14.78
#